data_d4653b7eb7b8b6fd44b9e30b00768e7d
#
_entry.id   d4653b7eb7b8b6fd44b9e30b00768e7d
#
_cell.length_a   1.000
_cell.length_b   1.000
_cell.length_c   1.000
_cell.angle_alpha   90.00
_cell.angle_beta   90.00
_cell.angle_gamma   90.00
#
_symmetry.space_group_name_H-M   'P 1'
#
loop_
_entity.id
_entity.type
_entity.pdbx_description
1 polymer ?
#
loop_
_entity_poly.entity_id
_entity_poly.type
_entity_poly.pdbx_seq_one_letter_code
_entity_poly.pdbx_strand_id
1 'polypeptide(L)'
;MSENMFPIVDVSGNAFERGRMHGEQARGRVERSIANYAHLFAFCDIAWDEAQRRALAYRDAIGGLDASLLEEIEGIAAGAGRKPGEILALNARTELLPPTYLGKAGAPSGECTAIAVQESASTKGTLLAQNWDWLGAQREALILLRIPETDRPGLLTLTEAGMLAKIGMNTLGFGVCLNILRSVEDGKRTGVPVHVLLRALLACSKTVAEAIAFASRLSFGASSNVLCADVTGEAASLEISPLGVRVVHATGGTLCHTNHFIASGTEGWQLELADSLSTGPRLERARRHAAALEMHGLEDLKCLLRDESEGFLSICRRPDPSLPEQARIETVASVIMELAHATIHVAPDIPSLTEYQRVSLAPEPAIA
;
A
#
# COMPACT_ATOMS: atom_id res chain seq x y z
N MET A 1 21.30 -14.40 6.34
CA MET A 1 20.22 -13.57 5.76
C MET A 1 20.47 -13.54 4.27
N SER A 2 19.51 -13.91 3.43
CA SER A 2 19.69 -13.87 1.97
C SER A 2 19.94 -12.41 1.54
N GLU A 3 20.90 -12.18 0.67
CA GLU A 3 21.36 -10.85 0.24
C GLU A 3 20.28 -9.98 -0.44
N ASN A 4 19.05 -10.47 -0.63
CA ASN A 4 17.98 -9.83 -1.41
C ASN A 4 16.72 -9.47 -0.63
N MET A 5 16.68 -9.58 0.71
CA MET A 5 15.49 -9.23 1.49
C MET A 5 15.39 -7.72 1.74
N PHE A 6 14.17 -7.15 1.74
CA PHE A 6 13.96 -5.79 2.21
C PHE A 6 14.42 -5.66 3.67
N PRO A 7 15.16 -4.61 4.05
CA PRO A 7 15.59 -4.43 5.42
C PRO A 7 14.39 -4.32 6.35
N ILE A 8 14.49 -4.99 7.49
CA ILE A 8 13.53 -4.84 8.58
C ILE A 8 14.01 -3.66 9.44
N VAL A 9 13.13 -2.69 9.62
CA VAL A 9 13.35 -1.49 10.42
C VAL A 9 12.51 -1.65 11.68
N ASP A 10 13.16 -1.98 12.78
CA ASP A 10 12.53 -2.12 14.09
C ASP A 10 12.55 -0.78 14.84
N VAL A 11 11.38 -0.28 15.21
CA VAL A 11 11.25 1.01 15.89
C VAL A 11 10.38 0.88 17.14
N SER A 12 10.63 1.71 18.15
CA SER A 12 9.94 1.69 19.45
C SER A 12 9.89 3.07 20.10
N GLY A 13 9.23 3.18 21.23
CA GLY A 13 9.10 4.43 21.99
C GLY A 13 7.86 5.25 21.57
N ASN A 14 7.85 6.54 21.90
CA ASN A 14 6.78 7.46 21.50
C ASN A 14 6.80 7.72 19.96
N ALA A 15 5.85 8.47 19.46
CA ALA A 15 5.69 8.70 18.02
C ALA A 15 6.93 9.34 17.39
N PHE A 16 7.47 10.39 18.02
CA PHE A 16 8.68 11.05 17.52
C PHE A 16 9.89 10.12 17.55
N GLU A 17 10.08 9.34 18.62
CA GLU A 17 11.19 8.38 18.75
C GLU A 17 11.11 7.28 17.68
N ARG A 18 9.92 6.70 17.46
CA ARG A 18 9.70 5.73 16.38
C ARG A 18 10.07 6.30 15.02
N GLY A 19 9.58 7.52 14.74
CA GLY A 19 9.92 8.22 13.50
C GLY A 19 11.43 8.46 13.38
N ARG A 20 12.08 8.93 14.44
CA ARG A 20 13.53 9.17 14.44
C ARG A 20 14.31 7.88 14.16
N MET A 21 13.96 6.79 14.81
CA MET A 21 14.59 5.47 14.56
C MET A 21 14.37 5.00 13.12
N HIS A 22 13.16 5.18 12.56
CA HIS A 22 12.87 4.89 11.15
C HIS A 22 13.80 5.70 10.23
N GLY A 23 13.86 7.03 10.43
CA GLY A 23 14.70 7.91 9.62
C GLY A 23 16.19 7.58 9.72
N GLU A 24 16.69 7.25 10.92
CA GLU A 24 18.10 6.90 11.14
C GLU A 24 18.47 5.57 10.50
N GLN A 25 17.70 4.49 10.76
CA GLN A 25 17.97 3.15 10.27
C GLN A 25 17.81 3.03 8.75
N ALA A 26 16.87 3.78 8.16
CA ALA A 26 16.55 3.72 6.74
C ALA A 26 17.02 4.97 5.96
N ARG A 27 17.96 5.78 6.48
CA ARG A 27 18.36 7.08 5.90
C ARG A 27 18.57 7.05 4.40
N GLY A 28 19.43 6.16 3.91
CA GLY A 28 19.73 6.06 2.48
C GLY A 28 18.49 5.69 1.63
N ARG A 29 17.55 4.90 2.20
CA ARG A 29 16.30 4.54 1.53
C ARG A 29 15.28 5.68 1.56
N VAL A 30 15.26 6.50 2.62
CA VAL A 30 14.48 7.76 2.67
C VAL A 30 14.99 8.73 1.61
N GLU A 31 16.31 8.86 1.46
CA GLU A 31 16.92 9.69 0.40
C GLU A 31 16.53 9.19 -0.98
N ARG A 32 16.52 7.86 -1.18
CA ARG A 32 16.07 7.25 -2.44
C ARG A 32 14.59 7.52 -2.70
N SER A 33 13.70 7.37 -1.69
CA SER A 33 12.27 7.74 -1.82
C SER A 33 12.12 9.18 -2.27
N ILE A 34 12.81 10.12 -1.61
CA ILE A 34 12.76 11.55 -1.94
C ILE A 34 13.23 11.80 -3.38
N ALA A 35 14.37 11.22 -3.79
CA ALA A 35 14.92 11.40 -5.11
C ALA A 35 13.97 10.89 -6.22
N ASN A 36 13.40 9.69 -6.03
CA ASN A 36 12.47 9.09 -6.97
C ASN A 36 11.18 9.93 -7.11
N TYR A 37 10.62 10.39 -5.98
CA TYR A 37 9.40 11.23 -6.02
C TYR A 37 9.70 12.65 -6.51
N ALA A 38 10.83 13.24 -6.20
CA ALA A 38 11.23 14.53 -6.78
C ALA A 38 11.30 14.45 -8.32
N HIS A 39 11.83 13.32 -8.85
CA HIS A 39 11.86 13.08 -10.29
C HIS A 39 10.43 12.91 -10.87
N LEU A 40 9.56 12.14 -10.21
CA LEU A 40 8.17 11.94 -10.65
C LEU A 40 7.37 13.25 -10.60
N PHE A 41 7.54 14.08 -9.57
CA PHE A 41 6.90 15.40 -9.49
C PHE A 41 7.41 16.33 -10.58
N ALA A 42 8.72 16.33 -10.88
CA ALA A 42 9.29 17.10 -11.98
C ALA A 42 8.72 16.67 -13.34
N PHE A 43 8.51 15.36 -13.56
CA PHE A 43 7.80 14.85 -14.73
C PHE A 43 6.35 15.39 -14.83
N CYS A 44 5.74 15.69 -13.70
CA CYS A 44 4.42 16.33 -13.61
C CYS A 44 4.46 17.86 -13.63
N ASP A 45 5.60 18.49 -13.95
CA ASP A 45 5.81 19.94 -13.93
C ASP A 45 5.64 20.56 -12.53
N ILE A 46 5.90 19.80 -11.48
CA ILE A 46 5.83 20.23 -10.08
C ILE A 46 7.25 20.16 -9.48
N ALA A 47 7.82 21.32 -9.13
CA ALA A 47 9.09 21.36 -8.42
C ALA A 47 8.95 20.70 -7.03
N TRP A 48 10.01 20.02 -6.55
CA TRP A 48 9.98 19.34 -5.26
C TRP A 48 9.66 20.27 -4.08
N ASP A 49 10.18 21.50 -4.09
CA ASP A 49 9.84 22.51 -3.08
C ASP A 49 8.37 22.94 -3.16
N GLU A 50 7.77 22.93 -4.33
CA GLU A 50 6.33 23.15 -4.50
C GLU A 50 5.51 21.99 -3.93
N ALA A 51 5.92 20.74 -4.19
CA ALA A 51 5.27 19.56 -3.59
C ALA A 51 5.31 19.64 -2.06
N GLN A 52 6.45 20.00 -1.46
CA GLN A 52 6.58 20.21 -0.01
C GLN A 52 5.63 21.31 0.51
N ARG A 53 5.53 22.44 -0.19
CA ARG A 53 4.62 23.54 0.20
C ARG A 53 3.15 23.09 0.13
N ARG A 54 2.75 22.39 -0.92
CA ARG A 54 1.38 21.84 -1.05
C ARG A 54 1.09 20.81 0.02
N ALA A 55 2.06 20.00 0.41
CA ALA A 55 1.92 19.01 1.48
C ALA A 55 1.51 19.63 2.82
N LEU A 56 1.92 20.87 3.11
CA LEU A 56 1.54 21.56 4.35
C LEU A 56 0.03 21.71 4.53
N ALA A 57 -0.75 21.74 3.44
CA ALA A 57 -2.21 21.82 3.49
C ALA A 57 -2.87 20.56 4.11
N TYR A 58 -2.13 19.46 4.25
CA TYR A 58 -2.63 18.22 4.84
C TYR A 58 -2.38 18.10 6.34
N ARG A 59 -1.57 19.01 6.94
CA ARG A 59 -1.22 18.96 8.38
C ARG A 59 -2.45 18.94 9.29
N ASP A 60 -3.43 19.79 9.01
CA ASP A 60 -4.64 19.89 9.85
C ASP A 60 -5.47 18.61 9.77
N ALA A 61 -5.62 18.02 8.58
CA ALA A 61 -6.32 16.75 8.41
C ALA A 61 -5.60 15.59 9.11
N ILE A 62 -4.27 15.53 9.06
CA ILE A 62 -3.46 14.53 9.74
C ILE A 62 -3.51 14.74 11.26
N GLY A 63 -3.28 15.96 11.75
CA GLY A 63 -3.29 16.29 13.18
C GLY A 63 -4.67 16.11 13.81
N GLY A 64 -5.74 16.43 13.07
CA GLY A 64 -7.13 16.20 13.51
C GLY A 64 -7.50 14.72 13.56
N LEU A 65 -6.84 13.87 12.76
CA LEU A 65 -7.01 12.43 12.83
C LEU A 65 -6.28 11.86 14.06
N ASP A 66 -4.99 12.13 14.17
CA ASP A 66 -4.12 11.74 15.29
C ASP A 66 -2.83 12.58 15.25
N ALA A 67 -2.63 13.46 16.25
CA ALA A 67 -1.47 14.33 16.32
C ALA A 67 -0.15 13.54 16.36
N SER A 68 -0.15 12.33 16.92
CA SER A 68 1.03 11.47 17.00
C SER A 68 1.59 11.08 15.61
N LEU A 69 0.76 11.10 14.56
CA LEU A 69 1.21 10.81 13.20
C LEU A 69 2.06 11.94 12.62
N LEU A 70 1.77 13.20 13.00
CA LEU A 70 2.64 14.34 12.64
C LEU A 70 3.98 14.27 13.40
N GLU A 71 3.95 13.91 14.68
CA GLU A 71 5.17 13.71 15.48
C GLU A 71 6.05 12.60 14.88
N GLU A 72 5.44 11.50 14.40
CA GLU A 72 6.16 10.40 13.75
C GLU A 72 6.80 10.87 12.43
N ILE A 73 6.08 11.67 11.60
CA ILE A 73 6.60 12.29 10.38
C ILE A 73 7.79 13.24 10.70
N GLU A 74 7.66 14.07 11.72
CA GLU A 74 8.73 14.97 12.17
C GLU A 74 9.94 14.20 12.70
N GLY A 75 9.69 13.10 13.42
CA GLY A 75 10.71 12.15 13.84
C GLY A 75 11.49 11.55 12.68
N ILE A 76 10.79 11.04 11.64
CA ILE A 76 11.42 10.49 10.43
C ILE A 76 12.32 11.55 9.78
N ALA A 77 11.84 12.79 9.67
CA ALA A 77 12.62 13.88 9.10
C ALA A 77 13.91 14.14 9.92
N ALA A 78 13.79 14.23 11.24
CA ALA A 78 14.92 14.44 12.13
C ALA A 78 15.95 13.30 12.02
N GLY A 79 15.50 12.03 12.05
CA GLY A 79 16.36 10.85 11.96
C GLY A 79 17.06 10.72 10.61
N ALA A 80 16.37 11.05 9.51
CA ALA A 80 16.95 11.02 8.18
C ALA A 80 17.81 12.26 7.86
N GLY A 81 17.77 13.31 8.68
CA GLY A 81 18.44 14.58 8.39
C GLY A 81 17.79 15.35 7.24
N ARG A 82 16.44 15.26 7.14
CA ARG A 82 15.64 15.85 6.07
C ARG A 82 14.66 16.89 6.64
N LYS A 83 14.04 17.69 5.77
CA LYS A 83 13.00 18.63 6.19
C LYS A 83 11.69 17.92 6.46
N PRO A 84 10.89 18.29 7.49
CA PRO A 84 9.56 17.72 7.72
C PRO A 84 8.64 17.80 6.50
N GLY A 85 8.73 18.87 5.70
CA GLY A 85 7.97 19.02 4.46
C GLY A 85 8.27 17.96 3.40
N GLU A 86 9.51 17.45 3.33
CA GLU A 86 9.87 16.38 2.41
C GLU A 86 9.18 15.06 2.79
N ILE A 87 9.19 14.72 4.09
CA ILE A 87 8.54 13.51 4.59
C ILE A 87 7.02 13.62 4.51
N LEU A 88 6.47 14.80 4.80
CA LEU A 88 5.05 15.06 4.62
C LEU A 88 4.62 14.90 3.15
N ALA A 89 5.43 15.41 2.20
CA ALA A 89 5.18 15.26 0.78
C ALA A 89 5.21 13.78 0.32
N LEU A 90 6.09 12.94 0.89
CA LEU A 90 6.08 11.50 0.64
C LEU A 90 4.75 10.87 1.10
N ASN A 91 4.29 11.21 2.31
CA ASN A 91 3.06 10.65 2.88
C ASN A 91 1.77 11.14 2.19
N ALA A 92 1.80 12.31 1.56
CA ALA A 92 0.70 12.89 0.79
C ALA A 92 0.88 12.78 -0.73
N ARG A 93 1.84 11.98 -1.22
CA ARG A 93 2.21 11.94 -2.63
C ARG A 93 1.05 11.61 -3.58
N THR A 94 0.15 10.72 -3.15
CA THR A 94 -1.01 10.30 -3.95
C THR A 94 -1.97 11.47 -4.17
N GLU A 95 -2.15 12.28 -3.17
CA GLU A 95 -3.01 13.47 -3.15
C GLU A 95 -2.38 14.66 -3.87
N LEU A 96 -1.04 14.71 -3.93
CA LEU A 96 -0.28 15.80 -4.55
C LEU A 96 -0.04 15.59 -6.06
N LEU A 97 0.04 14.34 -6.50
CA LEU A 97 0.21 14.03 -7.92
C LEU A 97 -1.08 14.37 -8.69
N PRO A 98 -0.98 15.07 -9.84
CA PRO A 98 -2.15 15.34 -10.66
C PRO A 98 -2.86 14.03 -11.04
N PRO A 99 -4.19 13.91 -10.91
CA PRO A 99 -4.90 12.68 -11.24
C PRO A 99 -4.73 12.27 -12.71
N THR A 100 -4.42 13.25 -13.60
CA THR A 100 -4.24 13.05 -15.03
C THR A 100 -2.79 12.77 -15.45
N TYR A 101 -1.83 12.64 -14.50
CA TYR A 101 -0.44 12.42 -14.88
C TYR A 101 -0.23 11.14 -15.67
N LEU A 102 -1.06 10.11 -15.42
CA LEU A 102 -1.05 8.84 -16.15
C LEU A 102 -1.41 8.97 -17.63
N GLY A 103 -2.08 10.03 -18.04
CA GLY A 103 -2.36 10.34 -19.45
C GLY A 103 -1.21 10.99 -20.19
N LYS A 104 -0.11 11.34 -19.53
CA LYS A 104 1.09 11.87 -20.20
C LYS A 104 1.86 10.72 -20.86
N ALA A 105 2.37 10.93 -22.07
CA ALA A 105 3.23 9.95 -22.73
C ALA A 105 4.44 9.61 -21.87
N GLY A 106 4.66 8.31 -21.60
CA GLY A 106 5.74 7.83 -20.73
C GLY A 106 5.45 7.97 -19.23
N ALA A 107 4.21 8.25 -18.83
CA ALA A 107 3.83 8.27 -17.43
C ALA A 107 3.86 6.85 -16.84
N PRO A 108 4.38 6.68 -15.61
CA PRO A 108 4.30 5.40 -14.92
C PRO A 108 2.85 5.14 -14.48
N SER A 109 2.23 4.08 -14.98
CA SER A 109 0.94 3.62 -14.51
C SER A 109 1.14 2.70 -13.30
N GLY A 110 1.09 3.27 -12.08
CA GLY A 110 1.09 2.45 -10.87
C GLY A 110 -0.15 1.59 -10.82
N GLU A 111 0.03 0.27 -10.76
CA GLU A 111 -1.03 -0.71 -10.75
C GLU A 111 -0.80 -1.71 -9.61
N CYS A 112 -1.86 -2.35 -9.16
CA CYS A 112 -1.81 -3.34 -8.10
C CYS A 112 -2.91 -4.37 -8.31
N THR A 113 -2.67 -5.60 -7.88
CA THR A 113 -3.71 -6.62 -7.77
C THR A 113 -3.73 -7.12 -6.33
N ALA A 114 -4.87 -7.03 -5.68
CA ALA A 114 -5.05 -7.48 -4.31
C ALA A 114 -6.16 -8.53 -4.22
N ILE A 115 -6.01 -9.47 -3.27
CA ILE A 115 -6.99 -10.52 -2.98
C ILE A 115 -7.07 -10.76 -1.48
N ALA A 116 -8.29 -10.85 -0.96
CA ALA A 116 -8.60 -11.40 0.34
C ALA A 116 -9.24 -12.78 0.17
N VAL A 117 -8.85 -13.72 1.02
CA VAL A 117 -9.46 -15.06 1.14
C VAL A 117 -9.98 -15.19 2.55
N GLN A 118 -11.30 -15.36 2.69
CA GLN A 118 -11.94 -15.55 3.98
C GLN A 118 -11.59 -16.92 4.58
N GLU A 119 -11.69 -17.05 5.89
CA GLU A 119 -11.40 -18.31 6.59
C GLU A 119 -12.19 -19.48 5.99
N SER A 120 -13.45 -19.27 5.62
CA SER A 120 -14.32 -20.30 5.02
C SER A 120 -13.83 -20.87 3.68
N ALA A 121 -12.92 -20.17 2.99
CA ALA A 121 -12.34 -20.58 1.71
C ALA A 121 -10.80 -20.78 1.80
N SER A 122 -10.24 -20.88 3.02
CA SER A 122 -8.80 -20.93 3.23
C SER A 122 -8.38 -22.10 4.11
N THR A 123 -7.23 -22.70 3.78
CA THR A 123 -6.58 -23.74 4.60
C THR A 123 -5.70 -23.17 5.73
N LYS A 124 -5.58 -21.83 5.82
CA LYS A 124 -4.65 -21.11 6.69
C LYS A 124 -5.30 -19.99 7.54
N GLY A 125 -6.62 -20.02 7.71
CA GLY A 125 -7.36 -18.88 8.23
C GLY A 125 -7.44 -17.75 7.21
N THR A 126 -7.84 -16.55 7.62
CA THR A 126 -7.97 -15.41 6.70
C THR A 126 -6.62 -15.01 6.11
N LEU A 127 -6.56 -14.93 4.78
CA LEU A 127 -5.38 -14.50 4.02
C LEU A 127 -5.66 -13.18 3.30
N LEU A 128 -4.64 -12.33 3.21
CA LEU A 128 -4.68 -11.10 2.44
C LEU A 128 -3.40 -10.99 1.62
N ALA A 129 -3.51 -10.72 0.31
CA ALA A 129 -2.34 -10.72 -0.56
C ALA A 129 -2.38 -9.61 -1.61
N GLN A 130 -1.21 -9.16 -2.07
CA GLN A 130 -1.09 -8.10 -3.06
C GLN A 130 0.21 -8.20 -3.85
N ASN A 131 0.11 -8.00 -5.19
CA ASN A 131 1.20 -7.48 -6.00
C ASN A 131 1.13 -5.95 -6.02
N TRP A 132 2.27 -5.32 -5.74
CA TRP A 132 2.43 -3.89 -5.88
C TRP A 132 3.28 -3.58 -7.10
N ASP A 133 2.65 -3.01 -8.12
CA ASP A 133 3.31 -2.61 -9.35
C ASP A 133 3.60 -1.12 -9.31
N TRP A 134 4.86 -0.75 -9.49
CA TRP A 134 5.32 0.64 -9.44
C TRP A 134 6.61 0.81 -10.23
N LEU A 135 7.17 2.01 -10.22
CA LEU A 135 8.51 2.29 -10.77
C LEU A 135 9.55 1.33 -10.19
N GLY A 136 10.28 0.60 -11.03
CA GLY A 136 11.29 -0.38 -10.60
C GLY A 136 12.35 0.22 -9.66
N ALA A 137 12.77 1.47 -9.91
CA ALA A 137 13.70 2.20 -9.04
C ALA A 137 13.21 2.35 -7.59
N GLN A 138 11.90 2.24 -7.34
CA GLN A 138 11.34 2.36 -5.98
C GLN A 138 11.63 1.14 -5.12
N ARG A 139 11.96 -0.02 -5.70
CA ARG A 139 12.34 -1.21 -4.94
C ARG A 139 13.48 -0.96 -3.96
N GLU A 140 14.45 -0.15 -4.33
CA GLU A 140 15.58 0.23 -3.46
C GLU A 140 15.17 1.12 -2.28
N ALA A 141 13.97 1.68 -2.29
CA ALA A 141 13.44 2.50 -1.20
C ALA A 141 12.53 1.71 -0.24
N LEU A 142 12.21 0.43 -0.53
CA LEU A 142 11.27 -0.36 0.26
C LEU A 142 11.90 -0.87 1.56
N ILE A 143 11.10 -0.90 2.62
CA ILE A 143 11.42 -1.44 3.93
C ILE A 143 10.26 -2.27 4.48
N LEU A 144 10.55 -3.17 5.38
CA LEU A 144 9.60 -3.76 6.31
C LEU A 144 9.69 -3.02 7.64
N LEU A 145 8.73 -2.16 7.93
CA LEU A 145 8.66 -1.42 9.18
C LEU A 145 7.91 -2.27 10.22
N ARG A 146 8.55 -2.53 11.36
CA ARG A 146 7.98 -3.29 12.46
C ARG A 146 7.92 -2.42 13.73
N ILE A 147 6.72 -2.29 14.28
CA ILE A 147 6.44 -1.55 15.51
C ILE A 147 5.89 -2.56 16.52
N PRO A 148 6.51 -2.72 17.70
CA PRO A 148 6.03 -3.63 18.72
C PRO A 148 4.73 -3.14 19.33
N GLU A 149 3.97 -4.07 19.92
CA GLU A 149 2.77 -3.76 20.70
C GLU A 149 3.14 -3.00 21.98
N THR A 150 2.37 -1.98 22.30
CA THR A 150 2.46 -1.17 23.52
C THR A 150 1.06 -0.92 24.05
N ASP A 151 0.63 0.33 24.18
CA ASP A 151 -0.75 0.78 24.40
C ASP A 151 -1.61 0.73 23.10
N ARG A 152 -0.95 0.56 21.97
CA ARG A 152 -1.58 0.33 20.65
C ARG A 152 -1.10 -1.00 20.08
N PRO A 153 -1.86 -1.60 19.15
CA PRO A 153 -1.45 -2.82 18.46
C PRO A 153 -0.07 -2.65 17.82
N GLY A 154 0.76 -3.68 17.94
CA GLY A 154 1.97 -3.78 17.14
C GLY A 154 1.61 -3.95 15.66
N LEU A 155 2.49 -3.56 14.75
CA LEU A 155 2.26 -3.68 13.32
C LEU A 155 3.53 -4.03 12.54
N LEU A 156 3.32 -4.70 11.40
CA LEU A 156 4.33 -4.98 10.40
C LEU A 156 3.80 -4.53 9.05
N THR A 157 4.50 -3.63 8.38
CA THR A 157 4.08 -3.11 7.08
C THR A 157 5.24 -3.04 6.10
N LEU A 158 5.01 -3.50 4.87
CA LEU A 158 5.85 -3.17 3.73
C LEU A 158 5.48 -1.75 3.28
N THR A 159 6.47 -0.87 3.25
CA THR A 159 6.27 0.54 2.86
C THR A 159 7.52 1.11 2.20
N GLU A 160 7.39 2.28 1.60
CA GLU A 160 8.52 3.10 1.17
C GLU A 160 9.13 3.79 2.39
N ALA A 161 10.45 3.80 2.50
CA ALA A 161 11.13 4.51 3.60
C ALA A 161 10.76 5.99 3.58
N GLY A 162 10.39 6.52 4.74
CA GLY A 162 9.83 7.85 4.89
C GLY A 162 8.30 7.91 4.93
N MET A 163 7.60 6.82 4.55
CA MET A 163 6.15 6.72 4.65
C MET A 163 5.74 5.92 5.89
N LEU A 164 4.58 6.27 6.46
CA LEU A 164 4.10 5.69 7.72
C LEU A 164 3.63 4.25 7.58
N ALA A 165 2.94 3.90 6.49
CA ALA A 165 2.51 2.54 6.18
C ALA A 165 2.00 2.41 4.73
N LYS A 166 1.89 1.14 4.26
CA LYS A 166 1.23 0.84 2.98
C LYS A 166 0.50 -0.50 2.98
N ILE A 167 1.21 -1.63 2.95
CA ILE A 167 0.64 -2.99 2.95
C ILE A 167 1.08 -3.65 4.24
N GLY A 168 0.15 -4.10 5.07
CA GLY A 168 0.56 -4.64 6.35
C GLY A 168 -0.57 -5.16 7.20
N MET A 169 -0.20 -5.57 8.42
CA MET A 169 -1.10 -6.14 9.40
C MET A 169 -0.69 -5.72 10.81
N ASN A 170 -1.59 -5.91 11.76
CA ASN A 170 -1.34 -5.65 13.18
C ASN A 170 -1.47 -6.92 14.04
N THR A 171 -1.11 -6.80 15.34
CA THR A 171 -1.18 -7.90 16.32
C THR A 171 -2.60 -8.33 16.68
N LEU A 172 -3.62 -7.54 16.32
CA LEU A 172 -5.03 -7.90 16.50
C LEU A 172 -5.57 -8.77 15.36
N GLY A 173 -4.74 -9.08 14.34
CA GLY A 173 -5.10 -9.88 13.19
C GLY A 173 -5.93 -9.13 12.15
N PHE A 174 -5.79 -7.81 12.07
CA PHE A 174 -6.34 -6.97 11.01
C PHE A 174 -5.26 -6.62 10.00
N GLY A 175 -5.57 -6.68 8.71
CA GLY A 175 -4.64 -6.39 7.63
C GLY A 175 -5.22 -5.47 6.55
N VAL A 176 -4.33 -4.79 5.82
CA VAL A 176 -4.68 -3.86 4.74
C VAL A 176 -3.78 -4.04 3.51
N CYS A 177 -4.38 -3.90 2.33
CA CYS A 177 -3.73 -3.72 1.03
C CYS A 177 -4.22 -2.41 0.39
N LEU A 178 -3.46 -1.88 -0.58
CA LEU A 178 -3.75 -0.60 -1.22
C LEU A 178 -3.77 -0.74 -2.74
N ASN A 179 -4.86 -0.35 -3.39
CA ASN A 179 -4.92 -0.11 -4.83
C ASN A 179 -5.25 1.38 -5.07
N ILE A 180 -4.46 2.06 -5.89
CA ILE A 180 -4.78 3.45 -6.25
C ILE A 180 -5.95 3.45 -7.24
N LEU A 181 -6.96 4.28 -6.94
CA LEU A 181 -8.07 4.61 -7.83
C LEU A 181 -7.90 6.04 -8.34
N ARG A 182 -8.69 6.41 -9.34
CA ARG A 182 -8.74 7.78 -9.84
C ARG A 182 -10.18 8.17 -10.07
N SER A 183 -10.59 9.30 -9.49
CA SER A 183 -11.91 9.87 -9.72
C SER A 183 -11.84 11.24 -10.38
N VAL A 184 -12.96 11.64 -10.96
CA VAL A 184 -13.13 12.97 -11.58
C VAL A 184 -13.02 14.12 -10.56
N GLU A 185 -13.09 13.81 -9.25
CA GLU A 185 -13.01 14.78 -8.15
C GLU A 185 -11.64 14.82 -7.46
N ASP A 186 -10.69 13.94 -7.85
CA ASP A 186 -9.36 13.90 -7.25
C ASP A 186 -8.61 15.23 -7.41
N GLY A 187 -7.94 15.66 -6.33
CA GLY A 187 -7.15 16.89 -6.31
C GLY A 187 -7.95 18.19 -6.17
N LYS A 188 -9.29 18.16 -6.10
CA LYS A 188 -10.14 19.34 -5.95
C LYS A 188 -10.31 19.79 -4.49
N ARG A 189 -9.94 18.95 -3.53
CA ARG A 189 -9.99 19.24 -2.08
C ARG A 189 -8.89 18.54 -1.34
N THR A 190 -8.60 18.98 -0.13
CA THR A 190 -7.74 18.29 0.81
C THR A 190 -8.53 17.30 1.67
N GLY A 191 -7.84 16.35 2.27
CA GLY A 191 -8.42 15.36 3.18
C GLY A 191 -7.32 14.56 3.85
N VAL A 192 -7.64 13.42 4.45
CA VAL A 192 -6.66 12.51 5.04
C VAL A 192 -5.88 11.80 3.92
N PRO A 193 -4.54 11.91 3.86
CA PRO A 193 -3.76 11.17 2.88
C PRO A 193 -3.87 9.65 3.09
N VAL A 194 -3.91 8.89 2.00
CA VAL A 194 -4.15 7.43 2.08
C VAL A 194 -3.09 6.69 2.90
N HIS A 195 -1.81 7.07 2.80
CA HIS A 195 -0.74 6.42 3.59
C HIS A 195 -0.87 6.69 5.09
N VAL A 196 -1.42 7.85 5.46
CA VAL A 196 -1.77 8.20 6.84
C VAL A 196 -2.98 7.41 7.31
N LEU A 197 -4.01 7.26 6.46
CA LEU A 197 -5.17 6.41 6.74
C LEU A 197 -4.74 4.96 7.03
N LEU A 198 -3.89 4.37 6.17
CA LEU A 198 -3.42 2.99 6.33
C LEU A 198 -2.69 2.80 7.67
N ARG A 199 -1.83 3.77 8.05
CA ARG A 199 -1.15 3.76 9.35
C ARG A 199 -2.12 3.85 10.53
N ALA A 200 -3.13 4.73 10.42
CA ALA A 200 -4.17 4.88 11.44
C ALA A 200 -5.01 3.59 11.58
N LEU A 201 -5.46 3.00 10.47
CA LEU A 201 -6.22 1.75 10.49
C LEU A 201 -5.44 0.61 11.16
N LEU A 202 -4.16 0.44 10.81
CA LEU A 202 -3.29 -0.57 11.43
C LEU A 202 -3.06 -0.30 12.93
N ALA A 203 -3.11 0.96 13.37
CA ALA A 203 -2.90 1.33 14.77
C ALA A 203 -4.13 1.19 15.66
N CYS A 204 -5.35 1.12 15.08
CA CYS A 204 -6.57 1.18 15.89
C CYS A 204 -7.65 0.15 15.52
N SER A 205 -7.63 -0.43 14.32
CA SER A 205 -8.69 -1.36 13.90
C SER A 205 -8.36 -2.80 14.28
N LYS A 206 -9.37 -3.50 14.79
CA LYS A 206 -9.36 -4.93 15.06
C LYS A 206 -10.19 -5.69 14.03
N THR A 207 -11.25 -5.05 13.53
CA THR A 207 -12.20 -5.67 12.62
C THR A 207 -12.42 -4.82 11.36
N VAL A 208 -12.89 -5.46 10.29
CA VAL A 208 -13.30 -4.80 9.06
C VAL A 208 -14.42 -3.79 9.34
N ALA A 209 -15.37 -4.11 10.23
CA ALA A 209 -16.44 -3.19 10.61
C ALA A 209 -15.92 -1.90 11.26
N GLU A 210 -14.92 -2.00 12.15
CA GLU A 210 -14.25 -0.84 12.75
C GLU A 210 -13.55 0.02 11.69
N ALA A 211 -12.84 -0.61 10.74
CA ALA A 211 -12.17 0.09 9.64
C ALA A 211 -13.18 0.85 8.75
N ILE A 212 -14.31 0.22 8.40
CA ILE A 212 -15.40 0.86 7.65
C ILE A 212 -15.94 2.06 8.42
N ALA A 213 -16.28 1.88 9.70
CA ALA A 213 -16.82 2.94 10.55
C ALA A 213 -15.80 4.10 10.73
N PHE A 214 -14.50 3.78 10.80
CA PHE A 214 -13.43 4.77 10.90
C PHE A 214 -13.32 5.58 9.59
N ALA A 215 -13.15 4.93 8.44
CA ALA A 215 -12.97 5.58 7.16
C ALA A 215 -14.19 6.39 6.71
N SER A 216 -15.42 5.93 7.02
CA SER A 216 -16.67 6.61 6.63
C SER A 216 -16.88 7.98 7.27
N ARG A 217 -16.13 8.31 8.32
CA ARG A 217 -16.19 9.62 9.00
C ARG A 217 -15.18 10.63 8.46
N LEU A 218 -14.31 10.20 7.56
CA LEU A 218 -13.20 11.01 7.06
C LEU A 218 -13.53 11.62 5.69
N SER A 219 -12.78 12.67 5.36
CA SER A 219 -12.78 13.25 4.02
C SER A 219 -11.44 12.96 3.34
N PHE A 220 -11.48 12.73 2.04
CA PHE A 220 -10.33 12.37 1.23
C PHE A 220 -10.11 13.35 0.08
N GLY A 221 -8.84 13.57 -0.29
CA GLY A 221 -8.46 14.44 -1.40
C GLY A 221 -8.16 13.68 -2.69
N ALA A 222 -7.94 12.37 -2.60
CA ALA A 222 -7.69 11.47 -3.74
C ALA A 222 -8.38 10.12 -3.51
N SER A 223 -8.49 9.35 -4.59
CA SER A 223 -9.20 8.08 -4.58
C SER A 223 -8.24 6.90 -4.42
N SER A 224 -8.66 5.92 -3.64
CA SER A 224 -7.95 4.66 -3.42
C SER A 224 -8.92 3.56 -2.99
N ASN A 225 -8.51 2.31 -3.18
CA ASN A 225 -9.15 1.17 -2.53
C ASN A 225 -8.27 0.66 -1.40
N VAL A 226 -8.83 0.50 -0.21
CA VAL A 226 -8.22 -0.22 0.90
C VAL A 226 -8.93 -1.57 1.02
N LEU A 227 -8.29 -2.64 0.51
CA LEU A 227 -8.77 -3.99 0.76
C LEU A 227 -8.32 -4.39 2.15
N CYS A 228 -9.25 -4.66 3.04
CA CYS A 228 -8.98 -5.07 4.42
C CYS A 228 -9.64 -6.41 4.74
N ALA A 229 -9.04 -7.12 5.70
CA ALA A 229 -9.54 -8.37 6.23
C ALA A 229 -9.13 -8.52 7.70
N ASP A 230 -9.84 -9.38 8.44
CA ASP A 230 -9.54 -9.67 9.83
C ASP A 230 -9.62 -11.18 10.15
N VAL A 231 -9.12 -11.56 11.32
CA VAL A 231 -9.07 -12.97 11.77
C VAL A 231 -10.44 -13.59 12.00
N THR A 232 -11.53 -12.80 12.03
CA THR A 232 -12.89 -13.35 12.16
C THR A 232 -13.45 -13.88 10.83
N GLY A 233 -12.68 -13.73 9.74
CA GLY A 233 -13.06 -14.15 8.41
C GLY A 233 -13.72 -13.06 7.57
N GLU A 234 -13.91 -11.85 8.11
CA GLU A 234 -14.49 -10.74 7.34
C GLU A 234 -13.44 -10.11 6.40
N ALA A 235 -13.90 -9.74 5.20
CA ALA A 235 -13.11 -9.01 4.22
C ALA A 235 -13.96 -8.02 3.43
N ALA A 236 -13.43 -6.83 3.21
CA ALA A 236 -14.07 -5.79 2.41
C ALA A 236 -13.06 -4.88 1.71
N SER A 237 -13.45 -4.35 0.56
CA SER A 237 -12.80 -3.23 -0.12
C SER A 237 -13.50 -1.93 0.26
N LEU A 238 -12.73 -0.97 0.75
CA LEU A 238 -13.17 0.40 1.01
C LEU A 238 -12.69 1.26 -0.16
N GLU A 239 -13.57 1.53 -1.10
CA GLU A 239 -13.31 2.47 -2.19
C GLU A 239 -13.53 3.88 -1.68
N ILE A 240 -12.44 4.55 -1.30
CA ILE A 240 -12.43 5.93 -0.79
C ILE A 240 -12.23 6.91 -1.94
N SER A 241 -12.89 8.07 -1.85
CA SER A 241 -12.84 9.11 -2.88
C SER A 241 -13.25 10.46 -2.25
N PRO A 242 -12.90 11.61 -2.88
CA PRO A 242 -13.52 12.88 -2.51
C PRO A 242 -15.06 12.86 -2.57
N LEU A 243 -15.66 11.93 -3.33
CA LEU A 243 -17.11 11.71 -3.43
C LEU A 243 -17.69 10.88 -2.27
N GLY A 244 -16.85 10.32 -1.41
CA GLY A 244 -17.24 9.52 -0.25
C GLY A 244 -16.58 8.15 -0.22
N VAL A 245 -17.13 7.27 0.61
CA VAL A 245 -16.67 5.88 0.77
C VAL A 245 -17.76 4.93 0.27
N ARG A 246 -17.35 3.92 -0.49
CA ARG A 246 -18.19 2.79 -0.88
C ARG A 246 -17.52 1.50 -0.44
N VAL A 247 -18.34 0.52 -0.08
CA VAL A 247 -17.86 -0.74 0.48
C VAL A 247 -18.28 -1.89 -0.43
N VAL A 248 -17.32 -2.76 -0.75
CA VAL A 248 -17.56 -4.02 -1.44
C VAL A 248 -17.20 -5.15 -0.47
N HIS A 249 -18.18 -5.92 -0.04
CA HIS A 249 -17.95 -7.08 0.82
C HIS A 249 -17.52 -8.31 0.02
N ALA A 250 -16.73 -9.18 0.64
CA ALA A 250 -16.40 -10.47 0.06
C ALA A 250 -17.67 -11.32 -0.11
N THR A 251 -17.76 -12.03 -1.23
CA THR A 251 -18.83 -12.97 -1.52
C THR A 251 -18.23 -14.28 -2.04
N GLY A 252 -18.73 -15.42 -1.57
CA GLY A 252 -18.21 -16.72 -2.00
C GLY A 252 -16.78 -17.00 -1.54
N GLY A 253 -16.35 -16.41 -0.41
CA GLY A 253 -15.07 -16.73 0.24
C GLY A 253 -13.88 -15.89 -0.24
N THR A 254 -13.98 -15.13 -1.32
CA THR A 254 -12.87 -14.32 -1.85
C THR A 254 -13.31 -12.92 -2.29
N LEU A 255 -12.37 -11.98 -2.27
CA LEU A 255 -12.57 -10.63 -2.82
C LEU A 255 -11.29 -10.17 -3.52
N CYS A 256 -11.38 -9.92 -4.83
CA CYS A 256 -10.28 -9.38 -5.63
C CYS A 256 -10.54 -7.90 -5.96
N HIS A 257 -9.48 -7.11 -5.99
CA HIS A 257 -9.52 -5.71 -6.41
C HIS A 257 -8.28 -5.31 -7.20
N THR A 258 -8.46 -4.37 -8.13
CA THR A 258 -7.38 -3.77 -8.93
C THR A 258 -7.47 -2.24 -8.86
N ASN A 259 -7.38 -1.51 -9.98
CA ASN A 259 -7.23 -0.06 -9.98
C ASN A 259 -8.43 0.67 -10.65
N HIS A 260 -9.66 0.18 -10.45
CA HIS A 260 -10.88 0.86 -10.87
C HIS A 260 -12.00 0.59 -9.87
N PHE A 261 -12.99 1.48 -9.83
CA PHE A 261 -14.15 1.33 -8.95
C PHE A 261 -15.01 0.14 -9.39
N ILE A 262 -15.43 -0.69 -8.43
CA ILE A 262 -16.32 -1.85 -8.65
C ILE A 262 -17.56 -1.83 -7.74
N ALA A 263 -17.63 -0.90 -6.79
CA ALA A 263 -18.78 -0.77 -5.91
C ALA A 263 -19.99 -0.20 -6.67
N SER A 264 -21.18 -0.66 -6.34
CA SER A 264 -22.41 -0.03 -6.82
C SER A 264 -22.53 1.40 -6.32
N GLY A 265 -23.07 2.30 -7.16
CA GLY A 265 -23.19 3.72 -6.85
C GLY A 265 -21.91 4.52 -7.03
N THR A 266 -20.93 3.98 -7.77
CA THR A 266 -19.72 4.68 -8.22
C THR A 266 -19.72 4.98 -9.72
N GLU A 267 -20.86 4.78 -10.39
CA GLU A 267 -21.02 5.09 -11.81
C GLU A 267 -20.73 6.59 -12.06
N GLY A 268 -19.80 6.87 -12.96
CA GLY A 268 -19.33 8.24 -13.24
C GLY A 268 -18.30 8.80 -12.26
N TRP A 269 -17.87 8.02 -11.25
CA TRP A 269 -16.75 8.44 -10.39
C TRP A 269 -15.40 8.25 -11.09
N GLN A 270 -15.26 7.17 -11.84
CA GLN A 270 -14.00 6.79 -12.49
C GLN A 270 -13.50 7.89 -13.45
N LEU A 271 -12.26 8.30 -13.27
CA LEU A 271 -11.54 9.07 -14.27
C LEU A 271 -11.00 8.11 -15.32
N GLU A 272 -11.53 8.19 -16.54
CA GLU A 272 -11.09 7.35 -17.65
C GLU A 272 -9.73 7.82 -18.16
N LEU A 273 -8.75 6.93 -18.12
CA LEU A 273 -7.39 7.15 -18.58
C LEU A 273 -6.99 6.05 -19.56
N ALA A 274 -6.27 6.42 -20.61
CA ALA A 274 -5.83 5.48 -21.66
C ALA A 274 -4.97 4.32 -21.10
N ASP A 275 -4.25 4.55 -20.01
CA ASP A 275 -3.34 3.56 -19.40
C ASP A 275 -4.04 2.64 -18.39
N SER A 276 -5.35 2.81 -18.13
CA SER A 276 -6.11 1.94 -17.23
C SER A 276 -6.61 0.64 -17.91
N LEU A 277 -6.14 0.34 -19.11
CA LEU A 277 -6.60 -0.80 -19.92
C LEU A 277 -6.34 -2.17 -19.27
N SER A 278 -5.33 -2.30 -18.40
CA SER A 278 -4.99 -3.59 -17.77
C SER A 278 -5.82 -3.91 -16.53
N THR A 279 -6.46 -2.92 -15.93
CA THR A 279 -7.11 -3.09 -14.61
C THR A 279 -8.29 -4.06 -14.66
N GLY A 280 -9.18 -3.97 -15.66
CA GLY A 280 -10.29 -4.90 -15.86
C GLY A 280 -9.83 -6.33 -16.15
N PRO A 281 -8.98 -6.56 -17.16
CA PRO A 281 -8.41 -7.89 -17.45
C PRO A 281 -7.73 -8.54 -16.25
N ARG A 282 -6.94 -7.79 -15.46
CA ARG A 282 -6.29 -8.31 -14.23
C ARG A 282 -7.31 -8.71 -13.17
N LEU A 283 -8.36 -7.91 -12.96
CA LEU A 283 -9.42 -8.25 -12.02
C LEU A 283 -10.15 -9.54 -12.43
N GLU A 284 -10.51 -9.64 -13.70
CA GLU A 284 -11.18 -10.84 -14.21
C GLU A 284 -10.31 -12.09 -14.08
N ARG A 285 -9.00 -11.96 -14.35
CA ARG A 285 -8.03 -13.03 -14.19
C ARG A 285 -7.90 -13.45 -12.73
N ALA A 286 -7.75 -12.49 -11.80
CA ALA A 286 -7.68 -12.78 -10.38
C ALA A 286 -8.94 -13.50 -9.89
N ARG A 287 -10.12 -13.08 -10.33
CA ARG A 287 -11.40 -13.74 -10.02
C ARG A 287 -11.47 -15.16 -10.59
N ARG A 288 -10.98 -15.40 -11.82
CA ARG A 288 -10.93 -16.75 -12.41
C ARG A 288 -10.00 -17.68 -11.62
N HIS A 289 -8.81 -17.20 -11.21
CA HIS A 289 -7.92 -17.96 -10.33
C HIS A 289 -8.58 -18.29 -9.00
N ALA A 290 -9.24 -17.30 -8.38
CA ALA A 290 -9.94 -17.50 -7.12
C ALA A 290 -11.12 -18.49 -7.26
N ALA A 291 -11.89 -18.43 -8.34
CA ALA A 291 -13.01 -19.31 -8.57
C ALA A 291 -12.62 -20.76 -8.97
N ALA A 292 -11.37 -20.99 -9.34
CA ALA A 292 -10.89 -22.31 -9.78
C ALA A 292 -10.71 -23.31 -8.63
N LEU A 293 -10.70 -22.84 -7.37
CA LEU A 293 -10.47 -23.64 -6.17
C LEU A 293 -11.56 -23.38 -5.13
N GLU A 294 -11.95 -24.43 -4.41
CA GLU A 294 -12.86 -24.29 -3.25
C GLU A 294 -12.11 -23.80 -1.98
N MET A 295 -10.86 -24.21 -1.85
CA MET A 295 -10.00 -23.86 -0.72
C MET A 295 -8.64 -23.37 -1.21
N HIS A 296 -8.15 -22.27 -0.61
CA HIS A 296 -6.90 -21.63 -0.95
C HIS A 296 -5.85 -21.79 0.14
N GLY A 297 -4.61 -22.02 -0.27
CA GLY A 297 -3.43 -21.98 0.59
C GLY A 297 -2.42 -20.95 0.09
N LEU A 298 -1.25 -20.93 0.73
CA LEU A 298 -0.16 -20.01 0.36
C LEU A 298 0.33 -20.23 -1.08
N GLU A 299 0.45 -21.50 -1.51
CA GLU A 299 0.95 -21.83 -2.85
C GLU A 299 -0.02 -21.41 -3.96
N ASP A 300 -1.33 -21.47 -3.70
CA ASP A 300 -2.35 -21.03 -4.64
C ASP A 300 -2.29 -19.50 -4.85
N LEU A 301 -2.11 -18.75 -3.75
CA LEU A 301 -1.91 -17.31 -3.82
C LEU A 301 -0.58 -16.95 -4.50
N LYS A 302 0.51 -17.68 -4.23
CA LYS A 302 1.78 -17.49 -4.95
C LYS A 302 1.62 -17.75 -6.45
N CYS A 303 0.86 -18.79 -6.83
CA CYS A 303 0.57 -19.09 -8.24
C CYS A 303 -0.18 -17.93 -8.90
N LEU A 304 -1.24 -17.42 -8.26
CA LEU A 304 -1.99 -16.26 -8.73
C LEU A 304 -1.10 -15.03 -8.89
N LEU A 305 -0.29 -14.71 -7.88
CA LEU A 305 0.57 -13.53 -7.88
C LEU A 305 1.78 -13.65 -8.82
N ARG A 306 2.13 -14.85 -9.27
CA ARG A 306 3.17 -15.14 -10.27
C ARG A 306 2.66 -15.20 -11.71
N ASP A 307 1.37 -14.96 -11.96
CA ASP A 307 0.79 -15.08 -13.31
C ASP A 307 1.33 -14.02 -14.27
N GLU A 308 2.08 -14.47 -15.28
CA GLU A 308 2.67 -13.68 -16.37
C GLU A 308 2.06 -14.00 -17.74
N SER A 309 0.94 -14.71 -17.80
CA SER A 309 0.46 -15.38 -19.00
C SER A 309 -0.05 -14.45 -20.11
N GLU A 310 -0.26 -13.15 -19.84
CA GLU A 310 -0.77 -12.18 -20.84
C GLU A 310 0.08 -10.89 -20.93
N GLY A 311 1.36 -10.97 -20.64
CA GLY A 311 2.30 -9.83 -20.79
C GLY A 311 1.84 -8.61 -19.98
N PHE A 312 1.57 -7.49 -20.64
CA PHE A 312 1.14 -6.24 -20.00
C PHE A 312 -0.20 -6.38 -19.20
N LEU A 313 -1.05 -7.32 -19.56
CA LEU A 313 -2.34 -7.57 -18.87
C LEU A 313 -2.23 -8.58 -17.73
N SER A 314 -1.02 -9.08 -17.43
CA SER A 314 -0.76 -10.05 -16.38
C SER A 314 -0.83 -9.46 -14.97
N ILE A 315 -1.08 -10.33 -13.97
CA ILE A 315 -1.08 -9.98 -12.55
C ILE A 315 0.35 -9.70 -12.07
N CYS A 316 1.33 -10.51 -12.49
CA CYS A 316 2.75 -10.28 -12.28
C CYS A 316 3.32 -9.51 -13.46
N ARG A 317 3.80 -8.30 -13.20
CA ARG A 317 4.26 -7.39 -14.25
C ARG A 317 5.76 -7.42 -14.41
N ARG A 318 6.21 -7.63 -15.66
CA ARG A 318 7.61 -7.45 -16.07
C ARG A 318 7.84 -6.02 -16.58
N PRO A 319 9.04 -5.44 -16.36
CA PRO A 319 9.38 -4.14 -16.94
C PRO A 319 9.44 -4.24 -18.47
N ASP A 320 8.90 -3.23 -19.16
CA ASP A 320 9.06 -3.11 -20.61
C ASP A 320 10.46 -2.54 -20.93
N PRO A 321 11.38 -3.31 -21.54
CA PRO A 321 12.73 -2.85 -21.84
C PRO A 321 12.78 -1.78 -22.93
N SER A 322 11.71 -1.58 -23.70
CA SER A 322 11.61 -0.54 -24.72
C SER A 322 11.41 0.85 -24.12
N LEU A 323 10.94 0.94 -22.87
CA LEU A 323 10.74 2.20 -22.16
C LEU A 323 12.04 2.64 -21.46
N PRO A 324 12.25 3.97 -21.29
CA PRO A 324 13.29 4.47 -20.41
C PRO A 324 13.19 3.87 -19.00
N GLU A 325 14.30 3.60 -18.34
CA GLU A 325 14.35 2.94 -17.04
C GLU A 325 13.43 3.65 -16.01
N GLN A 326 13.40 4.98 -16.02
CA GLN A 326 12.61 5.80 -15.12
C GLN A 326 11.08 5.71 -15.35
N ALA A 327 10.67 5.14 -16.49
CA ALA A 327 9.26 4.94 -16.85
C ALA A 327 8.82 3.46 -16.75
N ARG A 328 9.75 2.54 -16.45
CA ARG A 328 9.44 1.11 -16.35
C ARG A 328 8.65 0.82 -15.10
N ILE A 329 7.48 0.26 -15.30
CA ILE A 329 6.63 -0.28 -14.23
C ILE A 329 6.83 -1.79 -14.18
N GLU A 330 6.99 -2.30 -12.98
CA GLU A 330 7.11 -3.73 -12.69
C GLU A 330 6.50 -4.06 -11.34
N THR A 331 6.28 -5.33 -11.05
CA THR A 331 5.93 -5.76 -9.69
C THR A 331 7.16 -5.57 -8.81
N VAL A 332 7.17 -4.49 -8.02
CA VAL A 332 8.30 -4.13 -7.14
C VAL A 332 8.33 -4.96 -5.87
N ALA A 333 7.19 -5.49 -5.46
CA ALA A 333 7.06 -6.41 -4.34
C ALA A 333 5.75 -7.20 -4.43
N SER A 334 5.75 -8.40 -3.86
CA SER A 334 4.57 -9.22 -3.66
C SER A 334 4.47 -9.67 -2.20
N VAL A 335 3.26 -9.63 -1.64
CA VAL A 335 3.02 -9.88 -0.22
C VAL A 335 1.86 -10.83 -0.04
N ILE A 336 1.99 -11.80 0.89
CA ILE A 336 0.90 -12.63 1.39
C ILE A 336 0.93 -12.57 2.92
N MET A 337 -0.19 -12.22 3.53
CA MET A 337 -0.34 -12.09 4.99
C MET A 337 -1.21 -13.22 5.54
N GLU A 338 -0.69 -13.97 6.51
CA GLU A 338 -1.43 -14.92 7.33
C GLU A 338 -1.88 -14.19 8.60
N LEU A 339 -3.10 -13.67 8.62
CA LEU A 339 -3.56 -12.78 9.70
C LEU A 339 -3.59 -13.47 11.06
N ALA A 340 -4.01 -14.74 11.11
CA ALA A 340 -4.06 -15.54 12.35
C ALA A 340 -2.67 -15.81 12.95
N HIS A 341 -1.61 -15.76 12.14
CA HIS A 341 -0.25 -16.06 12.57
C HIS A 341 0.64 -14.83 12.66
N ALA A 342 0.09 -13.63 12.45
CA ALA A 342 0.82 -12.36 12.41
C ALA A 342 2.10 -12.46 11.56
N THR A 343 1.99 -13.06 10.36
CA THR A 343 3.12 -13.38 9.49
C THR A 343 2.89 -12.82 8.10
N ILE A 344 3.94 -12.21 7.54
CA ILE A 344 3.99 -11.74 6.15
C ILE A 344 4.98 -12.61 5.37
N HIS A 345 4.59 -13.10 4.21
CA HIS A 345 5.46 -13.68 3.20
C HIS A 345 5.70 -12.61 2.13
N VAL A 346 6.95 -12.28 1.86
CA VAL A 346 7.35 -11.21 0.94
C VAL A 346 8.26 -11.75 -0.14
N ALA A 347 7.91 -11.50 -1.41
CA ALA A 347 8.81 -11.61 -2.53
C ALA A 347 9.46 -10.23 -2.75
N PRO A 348 10.78 -10.08 -2.53
CA PRO A 348 11.45 -8.77 -2.55
C PRO A 348 11.82 -8.30 -3.96
N ASP A 349 11.33 -8.96 -4.96
CA ASP A 349 11.49 -8.69 -6.39
C ASP A 349 10.24 -9.17 -7.12
N ILE A 350 10.25 -9.20 -8.44
CA ILE A 350 9.20 -9.78 -9.28
C ILE A 350 8.93 -11.22 -8.78
N PRO A 351 7.71 -11.54 -8.34
CA PRO A 351 7.44 -12.79 -7.60
C PRO A 351 7.64 -14.07 -8.42
N SER A 352 7.66 -13.98 -9.75
CA SER A 352 8.00 -15.10 -10.63
C SER A 352 9.52 -15.37 -10.73
N LEU A 353 10.36 -14.44 -10.26
CA LEU A 353 11.83 -14.54 -10.27
C LEU A 353 12.43 -14.84 -8.92
N THR A 354 11.68 -14.68 -7.84
CA THR A 354 12.21 -14.79 -6.48
C THR A 354 11.30 -15.61 -5.58
N GLU A 355 11.86 -16.15 -4.51
CA GLU A 355 11.09 -16.87 -3.51
C GLU A 355 10.55 -15.95 -2.43
N TYR A 356 9.38 -16.30 -1.89
CA TYR A 356 8.79 -15.60 -0.76
C TYR A 356 9.54 -15.92 0.52
N GLN A 357 9.90 -14.89 1.25
CA GLN A 357 10.56 -14.97 2.55
C GLN A 357 9.56 -14.65 3.66
N ARG A 358 9.58 -15.43 4.71
CA ARG A 358 8.67 -15.29 5.86
C ARG A 358 9.23 -14.29 6.86
N VAL A 359 8.39 -13.34 7.30
CA VAL A 359 8.70 -12.37 8.35
C VAL A 359 7.55 -12.35 9.36
N SER A 360 7.87 -12.58 10.63
CA SER A 360 6.88 -12.51 11.73
C SER A 360 6.84 -11.12 12.33
N LEU A 361 5.64 -10.70 12.75
CA LEU A 361 5.45 -9.45 13.50
C LEU A 361 6.12 -9.54 14.88
N ALA A 362 5.94 -10.65 15.61
CA ALA A 362 6.75 -10.92 16.78
C ALA A 362 8.18 -11.31 16.34
N PRO A 363 9.22 -10.72 16.92
CA PRO A 363 10.58 -11.19 16.66
C PRO A 363 10.70 -12.67 17.06
N GLU A 364 11.36 -13.48 16.21
CA GLU A 364 11.68 -14.85 16.58
C GLU A 364 12.56 -14.83 17.83
N PRO A 365 12.29 -15.72 18.83
CA PRO A 365 13.17 -15.81 19.98
C PRO A 365 14.58 -16.11 19.48
N ALA A 366 15.57 -15.34 19.98
CA ALA A 366 16.97 -15.58 19.67
C ALA A 366 17.27 -17.07 19.95
N ILE A 367 17.72 -17.81 18.95
CA ILE A 367 18.20 -19.18 19.14
C ILE A 367 19.40 -19.07 20.09
N ALA A 368 19.22 -19.57 21.31
CA ALA A 368 20.22 -19.56 22.39
C ALA A 368 21.42 -20.46 22.04
#